data_6f8f34a7f7a4aeb489339adf0dd2ede4
#
_entry.id   6f8f34a7f7a4aeb489339adf0dd2ede4
#
_cell.length_a   1.000
_cell.length_b   1.000
_cell.length_c   1.000
_cell.angle_alpha   90.00
_cell.angle_beta   90.00
_cell.angle_gamma   90.00
#
_symmetry.space_group_name_H-M   'P 1'
#
loop_
_entity.id
_entity.type
_entity.pdbx_description
1 polymer ?
#
loop_
_entity_poly.entity_id
_entity_poly.type
_entity_poly.pdbx_seq_one_letter_code
_entity_poly.pdbx_strand_id
1 'polypeptide(L)'
;RVHMPFDGTLVETIYVPGQLFSVNNETAENITDLFARNERCVCVFDTEFGKACVVLVGAMIVAGIETVATGKIKRSDRVQRQTHHMTLKKGDELGRFYLGSTAIVVLPKSAGMAWGAGFYNSVPVTMGQRLGTFLQ
;
A
#
# COMPACT_ATOMS: atom_id res chain seq x y z
N ARG A 1 1.30 -11.34 -2.58
CA ARG A 1 0.64 -10.46 -3.57
C ARG A 1 -0.14 -9.35 -2.88
N VAL A 2 -0.20 -8.20 -3.52
CA VAL A 2 -1.05 -7.08 -3.14
C VAL A 2 -2.06 -6.86 -4.27
N HIS A 3 -3.34 -6.84 -3.93
CA HIS A 3 -4.43 -6.65 -4.87
C HIS A 3 -5.10 -5.30 -4.66
N MET A 4 -5.66 -4.76 -5.73
CA MET A 4 -6.35 -3.48 -5.70
C MET A 4 -7.58 -3.53 -4.78
N PRO A 5 -7.68 -2.64 -3.80
CA PRO A 5 -8.84 -2.57 -2.91
C PRO A 5 -10.05 -1.83 -3.53
N PHE A 6 -9.84 -1.11 -4.63
CA PHE A 6 -10.82 -0.30 -5.35
C PHE A 6 -10.48 -0.23 -6.85
N ASP A 7 -11.41 0.25 -7.66
CA ASP A 7 -11.15 0.62 -9.06
C ASP A 7 -10.42 1.96 -9.11
N GLY A 8 -9.38 2.08 -9.96
CA GLY A 8 -8.66 3.34 -10.11
C GLY A 8 -7.64 3.34 -11.23
N THR A 9 -7.22 4.53 -11.61
CA THR A 9 -6.13 4.72 -12.56
C THR A 9 -4.85 5.08 -11.80
N LEU A 10 -3.84 4.23 -11.88
CA LEU A 10 -2.51 4.52 -11.34
C LEU A 10 -1.92 5.68 -12.13
N VAL A 11 -1.64 6.80 -11.46
CA VAL A 11 -1.09 8.01 -12.08
C VAL A 11 0.36 8.26 -11.71
N GLU A 12 0.81 7.78 -10.57
CA GLU A 12 2.19 7.96 -10.12
C GLU A 12 2.62 6.83 -9.20
N THR A 13 3.88 6.43 -9.29
CA THR A 13 4.58 5.68 -8.25
C THR A 13 5.73 6.51 -7.69
N ILE A 14 5.87 6.50 -6.36
CA ILE A 14 6.91 7.26 -5.66
C ILE A 14 7.67 6.27 -4.78
N TYR A 15 8.91 5.98 -5.17
CA TYR A 15 9.84 5.28 -4.29
C TYR A 15 10.44 6.26 -3.29
N VAL A 16 10.34 5.94 -2.02
CA VAL A 16 10.95 6.72 -0.93
C VAL A 16 11.98 5.84 -0.23
N PRO A 17 13.27 6.24 -0.29
CA PRO A 17 14.31 5.51 0.41
C PRO A 17 14.08 5.53 1.92
N GLY A 18 14.55 4.52 2.60
CA GLY A 18 14.41 4.43 4.03
C GLY A 18 15.16 3.23 4.61
N GLN A 19 14.90 2.99 5.87
CA GLN A 19 15.45 1.87 6.63
C GLN A 19 14.69 0.57 6.31
N LEU A 20 15.14 -0.52 6.87
CA LEU A 20 14.52 -1.84 6.74
C LEU A 20 14.33 -2.46 8.13
N PHE A 21 13.65 -1.76 9.02
CA PHE A 21 13.26 -2.35 10.29
C PHE A 21 12.33 -3.55 10.04
N SER A 22 12.48 -4.60 10.85
CA SER A 22 11.47 -5.65 10.89
C SER A 22 10.12 -5.06 11.25
N VAL A 23 9.06 -5.55 10.60
CA VAL A 23 7.69 -5.12 10.88
C VAL A 23 6.94 -6.27 11.53
N ASN A 24 6.67 -6.13 12.82
CA ASN A 24 5.84 -7.02 13.64
C ASN A 24 5.17 -6.18 14.74
N ASN A 25 4.35 -6.79 15.57
CA ASN A 25 3.63 -6.06 16.63
C ASN A 25 4.58 -5.36 17.60
N GLU A 26 5.67 -6.04 18.01
CA GLU A 26 6.65 -5.48 18.94
C GLU A 26 7.38 -4.27 18.36
N THR A 27 7.86 -4.34 17.12
CA THR A 27 8.56 -3.22 16.48
C THR A 27 7.61 -2.07 16.14
N ALA A 28 6.37 -2.37 15.74
CA ALA A 28 5.36 -1.35 15.45
C ALA A 28 4.97 -0.53 16.67
N GLU A 29 5.00 -1.14 17.88
CA GLU A 29 4.70 -0.46 19.14
C GLU A 29 5.91 0.30 19.72
N ASN A 30 7.13 -0.19 19.49
CA ASN A 30 8.33 0.33 20.14
C ASN A 30 9.21 1.23 19.26
N ILE A 31 9.05 1.18 17.94
CA ILE A 31 9.81 2.05 17.03
C ILE A 31 8.90 3.18 16.55
N THR A 32 9.20 4.38 16.99
CA THR A 32 8.48 5.58 16.59
C THR A 32 8.53 5.76 15.07
N ASP A 33 7.38 6.02 14.45
CA ASP A 33 7.22 6.26 13.02
C ASP A 33 7.79 5.14 12.12
N LEU A 34 7.74 3.89 12.56
CA LEU A 34 8.30 2.73 11.87
C LEU A 34 7.96 2.71 10.37
N PHE A 35 6.67 2.82 10.03
CA PHE A 35 6.22 2.77 8.64
C PHE A 35 6.64 3.98 7.80
N ALA A 36 6.83 5.14 8.42
CA ALA A 36 7.32 6.34 7.79
C ALA A 36 8.84 6.36 7.63
N ARG A 37 9.57 5.49 8.33
CA ARG A 37 11.03 5.36 8.29
C ARG A 37 11.52 4.26 7.37
N ASN A 38 10.75 3.21 7.17
CA ASN A 38 11.10 2.14 6.24
C ASN A 38 10.98 2.58 4.78
N GLU A 39 11.83 2.00 3.91
CA GLU A 39 11.69 2.21 2.48
C GLU A 39 10.28 1.80 2.03
N ARG A 40 9.73 2.50 1.07
CA ARG A 40 8.37 2.28 0.61
C ARG A 40 8.13 2.75 -0.80
N CYS A 41 7.14 2.17 -1.44
CA CYS A 41 6.60 2.63 -2.71
C CYS A 41 5.16 3.11 -2.50
N VAL A 42 4.92 4.38 -2.81
CA VAL A 42 3.58 4.97 -2.78
C VAL A 42 3.00 4.89 -4.19
N CYS A 43 1.89 4.17 -4.33
CA CYS A 43 1.12 4.10 -5.56
C CYS A 43 -0.07 5.06 -5.44
N VAL A 44 -0.10 6.10 -6.29
CA VAL A 44 -1.13 7.14 -6.29
C VAL A 44 -2.15 6.86 -7.39
N PHE A 45 -3.42 6.90 -7.04
CA PHE A 45 -4.53 6.60 -7.93
C PHE A 45 -5.50 7.77 -8.04
N ASP A 46 -6.00 7.99 -9.24
CA ASP A 46 -7.24 8.70 -9.47
C ASP A 46 -8.40 7.69 -9.42
N THR A 47 -9.41 7.98 -8.61
CA THR A 47 -10.59 7.15 -8.40
C THR A 47 -11.86 7.99 -8.54
N GLU A 48 -13.02 7.35 -8.61
CA GLU A 48 -14.31 8.06 -8.65
C GLU A 48 -14.59 8.92 -7.41
N PHE A 49 -13.96 8.58 -6.27
CA PHE A 49 -14.11 9.31 -5.00
C PHE A 49 -12.95 10.29 -4.71
N GLY A 50 -12.02 10.47 -5.65
CA GLY A 50 -10.86 11.34 -5.54
C GLY A 50 -9.53 10.60 -5.52
N LYS A 51 -8.46 11.28 -5.09
CA LYS A 51 -7.13 10.65 -5.02
C LYS A 51 -7.03 9.72 -3.83
N ALA A 52 -6.57 8.49 -4.09
CA ALA A 52 -6.27 7.47 -3.10
C ALA A 52 -4.84 6.97 -3.26
N CYS A 53 -4.28 6.35 -2.23
CA CYS A 53 -2.96 5.76 -2.28
C CYS A 53 -2.96 4.35 -1.71
N VAL A 54 -2.09 3.50 -2.27
CA VAL A 54 -1.67 2.24 -1.66
C VAL A 54 -0.17 2.33 -1.43
N VAL A 55 0.25 2.24 -0.17
CA VAL A 55 1.66 2.33 0.21
C VAL A 55 2.19 0.93 0.50
N LEU A 56 3.19 0.51 -0.26
CA LEU A 56 3.88 -0.76 -0.07
C LEU A 56 5.13 -0.51 0.77
N VAL A 57 5.13 -0.97 2.01
CA VAL A 57 6.23 -0.73 2.96
C VAL A 57 7.18 -1.92 2.97
N GLY A 58 8.47 -1.67 2.74
CA GLY A 58 9.53 -2.68 2.85
C GLY A 58 9.89 -2.99 4.31
N ALA A 59 10.58 -4.10 4.51
CA ALA A 59 11.12 -4.53 5.80
C ALA A 59 12.39 -5.35 5.62
N MET A 60 13.10 -5.65 6.71
CA MET A 60 14.39 -6.35 6.67
C MET A 60 14.35 -7.65 5.86
N ILE A 61 13.33 -8.47 6.07
CA ILE A 61 13.18 -9.76 5.37
C ILE A 61 12.42 -9.64 4.04
N VAL A 62 11.91 -8.46 3.70
CA VAL A 62 11.28 -8.21 2.40
C VAL A 62 12.36 -8.08 1.35
N ALA A 63 12.59 -9.12 0.59
CA ALA A 63 13.63 -9.16 -0.44
C ALA A 63 13.38 -8.21 -1.62
N GLY A 64 12.33 -7.42 -1.59
CA GLY A 64 12.01 -6.38 -2.56
C GLY A 64 10.52 -6.16 -2.75
N ILE A 65 10.21 -5.00 -3.32
CA ILE A 65 8.89 -4.57 -3.75
C ILE A 65 8.86 -4.62 -5.27
N GLU A 66 7.78 -5.16 -5.81
CA GLU A 66 7.51 -5.15 -7.25
C GLU A 66 6.09 -4.62 -7.49
N THR A 67 5.90 -3.78 -8.49
CA THR A 67 4.56 -3.39 -8.95
C THR A 67 4.35 -3.79 -10.40
N VAL A 68 3.09 -3.95 -10.80
CA VAL A 68 2.76 -4.29 -12.20
C VAL A 68 3.17 -3.18 -13.17
N ALA A 69 3.30 -1.94 -12.70
CA ALA A 69 3.67 -0.79 -13.51
C ALA A 69 5.19 -0.58 -13.62
N THR A 70 5.96 -0.94 -12.59
CA THR A 70 7.40 -0.64 -12.54
C THR A 70 8.28 -1.88 -12.66
N GLY A 71 7.72 -3.08 -12.49
CA GLY A 71 8.50 -4.27 -12.21
C GLY A 71 9.18 -4.17 -10.84
N LYS A 72 10.25 -4.92 -10.64
CA LYS A 72 11.02 -4.91 -9.39
C LYS A 72 11.68 -3.55 -9.16
N ILE A 73 11.33 -2.91 -8.04
CA ILE A 73 11.89 -1.61 -7.66
C ILE A 73 13.35 -1.79 -7.25
N LYS A 74 14.23 -1.01 -7.86
CA LYS A 74 15.63 -0.95 -7.47
C LYS A 74 15.79 0.04 -6.31
N ARG A 75 16.46 -0.41 -5.25
CA ARG A 75 16.79 0.46 -4.13
C ARG A 75 17.67 1.63 -4.59
N SER A 76 17.42 2.80 -4.02
CA SER A 76 18.12 4.04 -4.29
C SER A 76 18.24 4.84 -2.99
N ASP A 77 19.20 5.74 -2.92
CA ASP A 77 19.34 6.73 -1.85
C ASP A 77 18.49 7.99 -2.08
N ARG A 78 17.78 8.04 -3.21
CA ARG A 78 16.97 9.19 -3.62
C ARG A 78 15.52 8.79 -3.85
N VAL A 79 14.62 9.74 -3.63
CA VAL A 79 13.22 9.62 -4.04
C VAL A 79 13.15 9.53 -5.56
N GLN A 80 12.43 8.52 -6.05
CA GLN A 80 12.19 8.32 -7.48
C GLN A 80 10.70 8.38 -7.75
N ARG A 81 10.32 9.19 -8.76
CA ARG A 81 8.93 9.34 -9.19
C ARG A 81 8.79 8.88 -10.63
N GLN A 82 7.72 8.16 -10.90
CA GLN A 82 7.35 7.75 -12.26
C GLN A 82 5.88 8.02 -12.49
N THR A 83 5.57 8.67 -13.60
CA THR A 83 4.20 8.92 -14.04
C THR A 83 3.67 7.71 -14.80
N HIS A 84 2.42 7.35 -14.56
CA HIS A 84 1.73 6.25 -15.20
C HIS A 84 0.35 6.69 -15.71
N HIS A 85 -0.26 5.83 -16.52
CA HIS A 85 -1.67 5.91 -16.88
C HIS A 85 -2.20 4.49 -17.07
N MET A 86 -2.35 3.77 -15.94
CA MET A 86 -2.74 2.36 -15.93
C MET A 86 -4.02 2.18 -15.13
N THR A 87 -5.09 1.77 -15.79
CA THR A 87 -6.36 1.45 -15.12
C THR A 87 -6.30 0.06 -14.53
N LEU A 88 -6.61 -0.07 -13.25
CA LEU A 88 -6.69 -1.31 -12.51
C LEU A 88 -8.06 -1.44 -11.87
N LYS A 89 -8.61 -2.63 -11.90
CA LYS A 89 -9.87 -2.98 -11.27
C LYS A 89 -9.66 -3.53 -9.87
N LYS A 90 -10.63 -3.38 -9.02
CA LYS A 90 -10.65 -4.02 -7.70
C LYS A 90 -10.41 -5.53 -7.86
N GLY A 91 -9.44 -6.03 -7.10
CA GLY A 91 -9.01 -7.43 -7.16
C GLY A 91 -7.86 -7.70 -8.14
N ASP A 92 -7.53 -6.79 -9.06
CA ASP A 92 -6.35 -6.92 -9.90
C ASP A 92 -5.06 -6.92 -9.06
N GLU A 93 -4.02 -7.60 -9.52
CA GLU A 93 -2.71 -7.52 -8.87
C GLU A 93 -2.12 -6.12 -9.06
N LEU A 94 -1.81 -5.45 -7.96
CA LEU A 94 -1.06 -4.20 -7.96
C LEU A 94 0.44 -4.44 -7.90
N GLY A 95 0.84 -5.44 -7.15
CA GLY A 95 2.24 -5.75 -6.94
C GLY A 95 2.44 -6.91 -6.00
N ARG A 96 3.69 -7.09 -5.59
CA ARG A 96 4.07 -8.16 -4.68
C ARG A 96 5.27 -7.79 -3.84
N PHE A 97 5.38 -8.48 -2.74
CA PHE A 97 6.60 -8.55 -1.95
C PHE A 97 7.21 -9.94 -2.12
N TYR A 98 8.52 -10.03 -2.07
CA TYR A 98 9.19 -11.32 -2.18
C TYR A 98 9.14 -12.13 -0.89
N LEU A 99 9.01 -11.45 0.26
CA LEU A 99 8.75 -12.06 1.55
C LEU A 99 8.12 -11.04 2.51
N GLY A 100 6.96 -11.35 3.04
CA GLY A 100 6.24 -10.61 4.09
C GLY A 100 6.12 -9.10 3.86
N SER A 101 5.18 -8.40 4.42
CA SER A 101 5.26 -6.96 4.52
C SER A 101 3.95 -6.26 4.93
N THR A 102 3.92 -4.95 4.74
CA THR A 102 2.76 -4.11 5.09
C THR A 102 2.29 -3.34 3.87
N ALA A 103 1.00 -3.38 3.61
CA ALA A 103 0.31 -2.50 2.68
C ALA A 103 -0.62 -1.56 3.46
N ILE A 104 -0.53 -0.25 3.18
CA ILE A 104 -1.35 0.77 3.80
C ILE A 104 -2.25 1.37 2.72
N VAL A 105 -3.56 1.36 2.96
CA VAL A 105 -4.54 1.98 2.07
C VAL A 105 -4.95 3.33 2.67
N VAL A 106 -4.75 4.40 1.89
CA VAL A 106 -5.11 5.76 2.28
C VAL A 106 -6.22 6.24 1.34
N LEU A 107 -7.35 6.56 1.93
CA LEU A 107 -8.54 7.03 1.21
C LEU A 107 -8.82 8.49 1.55
N PRO A 108 -9.31 9.28 0.59
CA PRO A 108 -9.78 10.63 0.89
C PRO A 108 -11.08 10.56 1.73
N LYS A 109 -11.33 11.60 2.50
CA LYS A 109 -12.56 11.69 3.29
C LYS A 109 -13.82 11.60 2.43
N SER A 110 -13.76 12.08 1.20
CA SER A 110 -14.83 12.01 0.20
C SER A 110 -15.22 10.58 -0.20
N ALA A 111 -14.35 9.58 0.06
CA ALA A 111 -14.70 8.18 -0.19
C ALA A 111 -15.85 7.69 0.71
N GLY A 112 -16.11 8.35 1.84
CA GLY A 112 -17.20 8.00 2.74
C GLY A 112 -17.14 6.53 3.18
N MET A 113 -15.96 6.02 3.51
CA MET A 113 -15.77 4.62 3.87
C MET A 113 -16.46 4.29 5.18
N ALA A 114 -17.38 3.35 5.16
CA ALA A 114 -17.96 2.73 6.34
C ALA A 114 -17.32 1.36 6.58
N TRP A 115 -16.68 1.17 7.72
CA TRP A 115 -16.08 -0.10 8.10
C TRP A 115 -17.15 -1.15 8.41
N GLY A 116 -16.89 -2.39 8.03
CA GLY A 116 -17.74 -3.51 8.38
C GLY A 116 -17.77 -3.74 9.89
N ALA A 117 -18.89 -4.24 10.39
CA ALA A 117 -18.99 -4.64 11.79
C ALA A 117 -17.95 -5.72 12.11
N GLY A 118 -17.24 -5.58 13.21
CA GLY A 118 -16.18 -6.51 13.62
C GLY A 118 -14.77 -6.14 13.16
N PHE A 119 -14.59 -5.08 12.36
CA PHE A 119 -13.27 -4.54 12.05
C PHE A 119 -12.82 -3.51 13.09
N TYR A 120 -11.78 -3.85 13.82
CA TYR A 120 -11.15 -3.02 14.85
C TYR A 120 -9.64 -3.20 14.77
N ASN A 121 -8.90 -2.43 15.55
CA ASN A 121 -7.44 -2.50 15.55
C ASN A 121 -6.93 -3.93 15.83
N SER A 122 -5.97 -4.36 15.04
CA SER A 122 -5.29 -5.68 15.13
C SER A 122 -6.20 -6.89 14.84
N VAL A 123 -7.38 -6.70 14.24
CA VAL A 123 -8.21 -7.85 13.83
C VAL A 123 -7.55 -8.59 12.67
N PRO A 124 -7.42 -9.92 12.71
CA PRO A 124 -6.96 -10.70 11.58
C PRO A 124 -7.92 -10.58 10.38
N VAL A 125 -7.35 -10.44 9.18
CA VAL A 125 -8.09 -10.39 7.93
C VAL A 125 -7.54 -11.38 6.93
N THR A 126 -8.38 -11.80 5.98
CA THR A 126 -7.98 -12.69 4.89
C THR A 126 -8.03 -11.97 3.55
N MET A 127 -7.20 -12.42 2.61
CA MET A 127 -7.21 -11.89 1.26
C MET A 127 -8.61 -12.01 0.64
N GLY A 128 -9.09 -10.93 0.01
CA GLY A 128 -10.43 -10.87 -0.60
C GLY A 128 -11.57 -10.58 0.37
N GLN A 129 -11.31 -10.52 1.67
CA GLN A 129 -12.32 -10.17 2.66
C GLN A 129 -12.76 -8.70 2.51
N ARG A 130 -14.07 -8.47 2.52
CA ARG A 130 -14.63 -7.11 2.49
C ARG A 130 -14.38 -6.43 3.83
N LEU A 131 -13.64 -5.33 3.83
CA LEU A 131 -13.33 -4.54 5.02
C LEU A 131 -14.42 -3.50 5.34
N GLY A 132 -15.14 -3.04 4.32
CA GLY A 132 -16.18 -2.03 4.45
C GLY A 132 -16.82 -1.73 3.11
N THR A 133 -17.60 -0.65 3.06
CA THR A 133 -18.29 -0.16 1.87
C THR A 133 -18.09 1.33 1.72
N PHE A 134 -18.02 1.81 0.49
CA PHE A 134 -18.11 3.24 0.20
C PHE A 134 -19.57 3.66 0.29
N LEU A 135 -19.83 4.76 0.99
CA LEU A 135 -21.15 5.38 1.03
C LEU A 135 -21.30 6.21 -0.25
N GLN A 136 -22.36 5.92 -0.99
CA GLN A 136 -22.76 6.71 -2.15
C GLN A 136 -23.42 8.01 -1.70
#